data_b1106b759b270ba08435effb03ec59ed
#
_entry.id   b1106b759b270ba08435effb03ec59ed
#
_cell.length_a   1.000
_cell.length_b   1.000
_cell.length_c   1.000
_cell.angle_alpha   90.00
_cell.angle_beta   90.00
_cell.angle_gamma   90.00
#
_symmetry.space_group_name_H-M   'P 1'
#
loop_
_entity.id
_entity.type
_entity.pdbx_description
1 polymer ?
#
loop_
_entity_poly.entity_id
_entity_poly.type
_entity_poly.pdbx_seq_one_letter_code
_entity_poly.pdbx_strand_id
1 'polypeptide(L)'
;MTNGFGGTFDQLADYLPKVKAEDEEDSSDRELTATRIFDAPRELVFKMWTEVGHVTKWWGPDGFRTTIQRMDVRPGGEWRFIMHGPDGCDYINHKVFKEIVPPERIVYDHVSGPPHRMTVLFAEKDGKTEISVRMIFATAELREAVIREFHASEGLKQTLNRLGDELAKLP
;
A
#
# COMPACT_ATOMS: atom_id res chain seq x y z
N MET A 1 -23.55 11.61 -12.25
CA MET A 1 -22.99 11.91 -11.82
C MET A 1 -22.32 12.14 -11.14
N THR A 2 -22.23 11.69 -11.27
CA THR A 2 -21.62 11.75 -10.58
C THR A 2 -20.92 12.26 -10.08
N ASN A 3 -20.52 12.12 -9.96
CA ASN A 3 -19.76 12.52 -9.33
C ASN A 3 -19.15 12.95 -8.82
N GLY A 4 -18.91 12.74 -8.99
CA GLY A 4 -18.25 13.07 -8.31
C GLY A 4 -17.65 13.33 -7.90
N PHE A 5 -17.34 13.30 -7.93
CA PHE A 5 -16.80 13.59 -7.28
C PHE A 5 -16.08 14.00 -6.77
N GLY A 6 -16.05 13.87 -6.96
CA GLY A 6 -15.35 14.13 -6.31
C GLY A 6 -14.68 14.27 -6.09
N GLY A 7 -14.46 14.17 -6.36
CA GLY A 7 -13.86 14.22 -5.93
C GLY A 7 -13.18 14.10 -5.65
N THR A 8 -13.06 13.72 -5.76
CA THR A 8 -12.66 13.52 -5.33
C THR A 8 -12.44 13.19 -5.10
N PHE A 9 -12.52 12.75 -5.29
CA PHE A 9 -12.64 12.50 -4.99
C PHE A 9 -12.71 12.62 -5.22
N ASP A 10 -12.78 12.65 -5.56
CA ASP A 10 -13.12 12.70 -5.71
C ASP A 10 -12.83 12.77 -6.48
N GLN A 11 -12.50 12.64 -7.14
CA GLN A 11 -12.35 12.76 -7.61
C GLN A 11 -11.78 12.39 -7.78
N LEU A 12 -11.67 11.71 -7.65
CA LEU A 12 -11.49 11.28 -7.52
C LEU A 12 -11.82 11.12 -6.97
N ALA A 13 -12.31 11.19 -6.61
CA ALA A 13 -12.74 11.22 -6.00
C ALA A 13 -13.44 11.47 -6.09
N ASP A 14 -13.68 11.53 -6.50
CA ASP A 14 -14.28 11.74 -6.63
C ASP A 14 -14.34 11.72 -7.38
N TYR A 15 -14.21 11.76 -8.04
CA TYR A 15 -14.14 11.44 -8.54
C TYR A 15 -14.02 10.73 -8.30
N LEU A 16 -14.38 10.26 -7.85
CA LEU A 16 -14.37 9.35 -7.38
C LEU A 16 -15.41 8.86 -6.82
N PRO A 17 -16.69 9.05 -6.77
CA PRO A 17 -17.58 8.36 -6.08
C PRO A 17 -18.54 7.58 -6.72
N LYS A 18 -19.49 7.88 -7.18
CA LYS A 18 -20.39 7.06 -7.76
C LYS A 18 -19.71 6.33 -8.76
N VAL A 19 -19.09 7.00 -9.33
CA VAL A 19 -18.16 6.44 -10.13
C VAL A 19 -17.33 5.49 -9.35
N LYS A 20 -17.30 5.65 -8.05
CA LYS A 20 -16.48 4.90 -7.23
C LYS A 20 -16.88 3.46 -7.12
N ALA A 21 -18.12 3.17 -6.93
CA ALA A 21 -18.58 1.80 -6.88
C ALA A 21 -18.40 1.12 -8.22
N GLU A 22 -18.65 1.85 -9.29
CA GLU A 22 -18.42 1.31 -10.62
C GLU A 22 -16.96 1.00 -10.86
N ASP A 23 -16.08 1.90 -10.41
CA ASP A 23 -14.66 1.67 -10.56
C ASP A 23 -14.23 0.41 -9.87
N GLU A 24 -14.81 0.14 -8.69
CA GLU A 24 -14.47 -1.07 -7.97
C GLU A 24 -14.93 -2.31 -8.71
N GLU A 25 -16.12 -2.27 -9.30
CA GLU A 25 -16.60 -3.41 -10.08
C GLU A 25 -15.75 -3.61 -11.31
N ASP A 26 -15.43 -2.52 -11.99
CA ASP A 26 -14.67 -2.60 -13.22
C ASP A 26 -13.21 -2.94 -12.99
N SER A 27 -12.71 -2.78 -11.77
CA SER A 27 -11.30 -2.97 -11.51
C SER A 27 -10.96 -4.39 -11.08
N SER A 28 -11.95 -5.30 -10.99
CA SER A 28 -11.71 -6.63 -10.44
C SER A 28 -10.63 -7.40 -11.20
N ASP A 29 -10.50 -7.19 -12.51
CA ASP A 29 -9.52 -7.91 -13.32
C ASP A 29 -8.14 -7.22 -13.31
N ARG A 30 -8.04 -6.06 -12.68
CA ARG A 30 -6.77 -5.33 -12.59
C ARG A 30 -6.39 -5.01 -11.15
N GLU A 31 -6.92 -5.80 -10.20
CA GLU A 31 -6.59 -5.64 -8.78
C GLU A 31 -5.71 -6.78 -8.30
N LEU A 32 -4.91 -6.47 -7.31
CA LEU A 32 -4.18 -7.47 -6.54
C LEU A 32 -4.47 -7.16 -5.08
N THR A 33 -5.04 -8.13 -4.36
CA THR A 33 -5.47 -7.91 -2.99
C THR A 33 -4.84 -8.91 -2.04
N ALA A 34 -4.74 -8.52 -0.77
CA ALA A 34 -4.30 -9.42 0.29
C ALA A 34 -4.93 -8.97 1.59
N THR A 35 -5.19 -9.93 2.48
CA THR A 35 -5.75 -9.67 3.80
C THR A 35 -4.94 -10.43 4.82
N ARG A 36 -4.64 -9.79 5.95
CA ARG A 36 -3.86 -10.43 7.01
C ARG A 36 -4.30 -9.91 8.36
N ILE A 37 -4.35 -10.79 9.35
CA ILE A 37 -4.66 -10.40 10.72
C ILE A 37 -3.38 -10.39 11.54
N PHE A 38 -3.14 -9.28 12.26
CA PHE A 38 -1.98 -9.13 13.13
C PHE A 38 -2.45 -9.01 14.58
N ASP A 39 -1.73 -9.65 15.47
CA ASP A 39 -2.07 -9.64 16.90
C ASP A 39 -1.47 -8.39 17.53
N ALA A 40 -2.03 -7.23 17.19
CA ALA A 40 -1.56 -5.95 17.69
C ALA A 40 -2.68 -4.92 17.50
N PRO A 41 -2.71 -3.88 18.33
CA PRO A 41 -3.77 -2.87 18.22
C PRO A 41 -3.58 -2.04 16.94
N ARG A 42 -4.70 -1.56 16.43
CA ARG A 42 -4.75 -0.83 15.17
C ARG A 42 -3.82 0.38 15.14
N GLU A 43 -3.76 1.10 16.23
CA GLU A 43 -2.92 2.29 16.32
C GLU A 43 -1.44 1.93 16.14
N LEU A 44 -1.01 0.82 16.70
CA LEU A 44 0.37 0.38 16.57
C LEU A 44 0.67 -0.06 15.15
N VAL A 45 -0.24 -0.83 14.55
CA VAL A 45 -0.04 -1.29 13.18
C VAL A 45 0.00 -0.10 12.22
N PHE A 46 -0.84 0.90 12.46
CA PHE A 46 -0.83 2.11 11.65
C PHE A 46 0.52 2.84 11.75
N LYS A 47 1.09 2.92 12.96
CA LYS A 47 2.40 3.53 13.14
C LYS A 47 3.49 2.79 12.38
N MET A 48 3.39 1.46 12.31
CA MET A 48 4.37 0.66 11.58
C MET A 48 4.40 1.04 10.10
N TRP A 49 3.30 1.55 9.57
CA TRP A 49 3.19 1.95 8.17
C TRP A 49 3.56 3.42 7.93
N THR A 50 3.61 4.24 8.97
CA THR A 50 3.72 5.69 8.79
C THR A 50 4.95 6.32 9.40
N GLU A 51 5.71 5.57 10.20
CA GLU A 51 6.92 6.10 10.82
C GLU A 51 8.15 5.49 10.18
N VAL A 52 9.08 6.35 9.76
CA VAL A 52 10.26 5.96 9.02
C VAL A 52 11.05 4.87 9.75
N GLY A 53 11.23 5.04 11.07
CA GLY A 53 12.02 4.08 11.84
C GLY A 53 11.41 2.69 11.86
N HIS A 54 10.10 2.58 11.65
CA HIS A 54 9.45 1.27 11.59
C HIS A 54 9.42 0.74 10.16
N VAL A 55 9.06 1.59 9.20
CA VAL A 55 8.90 1.15 7.81
C VAL A 55 10.18 0.56 7.25
N THR A 56 11.33 1.15 7.58
CA THR A 56 12.61 0.65 7.07
C THR A 56 12.90 -0.78 7.48
N LYS A 57 12.27 -1.26 8.55
CA LYS A 57 12.59 -2.58 9.08
C LYS A 57 11.85 -3.71 8.38
N TRP A 58 10.69 -3.43 7.78
CA TRP A 58 9.89 -4.52 7.22
C TRP A 58 9.52 -4.33 5.75
N TRP A 59 9.69 -3.14 5.19
CA TRP A 59 9.24 -2.89 3.83
C TRP A 59 10.05 -3.68 2.81
N GLY A 60 9.34 -4.33 1.89
CA GLY A 60 9.95 -5.08 0.80
C GLY A 60 9.88 -6.59 1.01
N PRO A 61 10.05 -7.35 -0.08
CA PRO A 61 10.08 -8.81 0.01
C PRO A 61 11.30 -9.30 0.77
N ASP A 62 11.32 -10.61 1.03
CA ASP A 62 12.43 -11.24 1.75
C ASP A 62 13.75 -10.93 1.05
N GLY A 63 14.75 -10.61 1.85
CA GLY A 63 16.08 -10.34 1.34
C GLY A 63 16.33 -8.90 0.92
N PHE A 64 15.28 -8.08 0.87
CA PHE A 64 15.43 -6.67 0.52
C PHE A 64 15.69 -5.82 1.75
N ARG A 65 16.42 -4.73 1.54
CA ARG A 65 16.59 -3.66 2.52
C ARG A 65 16.02 -2.38 1.91
N THR A 66 15.56 -1.49 2.75
CA THR A 66 14.97 -0.23 2.27
C THR A 66 15.66 0.96 2.93
N THR A 67 16.09 1.91 2.10
CA THR A 67 16.61 3.19 2.57
C THR A 67 15.58 4.25 2.21
N ILE A 68 15.02 4.93 3.22
CA ILE A 68 14.00 5.95 2.99
C ILE A 68 14.68 7.31 2.89
N GLN A 69 14.50 7.97 1.75
CA GLN A 69 15.06 9.30 1.49
C GLN A 69 14.11 10.39 1.96
N ARG A 70 12.82 10.15 1.84
CA ARG A 70 11.81 11.12 2.24
C ARG A 70 10.50 10.40 2.51
N MET A 71 9.83 10.77 3.57
CA MET A 71 8.51 10.20 3.86
C MET A 71 7.67 11.26 4.56
N ASP A 72 6.86 11.94 3.78
CA ASP A 72 6.03 13.04 4.25
C ASP A 72 4.59 12.54 4.31
N VAL A 73 4.18 12.08 5.48
CA VAL A 73 2.91 11.34 5.64
C VAL A 73 1.77 12.34 5.81
N ARG A 74 1.29 12.83 4.67
CA ARG A 74 0.13 13.70 4.58
C ARG A 74 -0.37 13.67 3.15
N PRO A 75 -1.64 14.03 2.92
CA PRO A 75 -2.14 14.08 1.53
C PRO A 75 -1.25 14.99 0.68
N GLY A 76 -0.81 14.48 -0.47
CA GLY A 76 0.10 15.19 -1.35
C GLY A 76 1.56 15.04 -0.99
N GLY A 77 1.88 14.43 0.15
CA GLY A 77 3.25 14.23 0.57
C GLY A 77 3.94 13.14 -0.24
N GLU A 78 5.26 13.22 -0.30
CA GLU A 78 6.06 12.28 -1.06
C GLU A 78 6.69 11.22 -0.17
N TRP A 79 6.82 10.02 -0.73
CA TRP A 79 7.51 8.92 -0.09
C TRP A 79 8.51 8.39 -1.10
N ARG A 80 9.79 8.69 -0.88
CA ARG A 80 10.88 8.30 -1.77
C ARG A 80 11.81 7.36 -1.04
N PHE A 81 12.10 6.24 -1.67
CA PHE A 81 12.98 5.27 -1.04
C PHE A 81 13.65 4.40 -2.09
N ILE A 82 14.71 3.71 -1.65
CA ILE A 82 15.44 2.78 -2.49
C ILE A 82 15.35 1.41 -1.85
N MET A 83 14.94 0.42 -2.63
CA MET A 83 14.94 -0.96 -2.19
C MET A 83 16.20 -1.63 -2.72
N HIS A 84 16.99 -2.20 -1.80
CA HIS A 84 18.23 -2.87 -2.15
C HIS A 84 17.96 -4.36 -2.21
N GLY A 85 18.03 -4.92 -3.42
CA GLY A 85 17.74 -6.33 -3.62
C GLY A 85 18.88 -7.24 -3.20
N PRO A 86 18.59 -8.50 -2.95
CA PRO A 86 19.62 -9.46 -2.57
C PRO A 86 20.62 -9.74 -3.71
N ASP A 87 20.25 -9.39 -4.93
CA ASP A 87 21.11 -9.55 -6.11
C ASP A 87 22.05 -8.36 -6.31
N GLY A 88 22.00 -7.37 -5.42
CA GLY A 88 22.85 -6.18 -5.52
C GLY A 88 22.23 -5.06 -6.35
N CYS A 89 21.01 -5.25 -6.86
CA CYS A 89 20.35 -4.21 -7.63
C CYS A 89 19.56 -3.28 -6.72
N ASP A 90 19.59 -1.99 -7.03
CA ASP A 90 18.84 -0.97 -6.31
C ASP A 90 17.62 -0.57 -7.14
N TYR A 91 16.47 -0.48 -6.47
CA TYR A 91 15.22 -0.11 -7.11
C TYR A 91 14.72 1.18 -6.51
N ILE A 92 14.71 2.24 -7.31
CA ILE A 92 14.28 3.55 -6.85
C ILE A 92 12.76 3.61 -6.90
N ASN A 93 12.16 4.02 -5.78
CA ASN A 93 10.70 4.06 -5.65
C ASN A 93 10.24 5.45 -5.27
N HIS A 94 9.12 5.86 -5.87
CA HIS A 94 8.51 7.13 -5.58
C HIS A 94 7.01 6.93 -5.48
N LYS A 95 6.44 7.32 -4.34
CA LYS A 95 5.01 7.24 -4.08
C LYS A 95 4.51 8.60 -3.60
N VAL A 96 3.23 8.85 -3.81
CA VAL A 96 2.59 10.08 -3.36
C VAL A 96 1.37 9.68 -2.54
N PHE A 97 1.31 10.16 -1.29
CA PHE A 97 0.15 9.91 -0.45
C PHE A 97 -1.05 10.69 -0.95
N LYS A 98 -2.19 10.02 -1.00
CA LYS A 98 -3.44 10.64 -1.44
C LYS A 98 -4.39 10.84 -0.29
N GLU A 99 -4.42 9.91 0.65
CA GLU A 99 -5.35 9.98 1.77
C GLU A 99 -4.72 9.35 3.00
N ILE A 100 -4.81 10.03 4.13
CA ILE A 100 -4.31 9.54 5.41
C ILE A 100 -5.43 9.74 6.42
N VAL A 101 -6.01 8.64 6.91
CA VAL A 101 -7.08 8.67 7.91
C VAL A 101 -6.66 7.80 9.08
N PRO A 102 -5.93 8.34 10.06
CA PRO A 102 -5.47 7.53 11.20
C PRO A 102 -6.64 7.10 12.06
N PRO A 103 -6.64 5.91 12.57
CA PRO A 103 -5.74 4.79 12.26
C PRO A 103 -6.40 3.79 11.30
N GLU A 104 -7.20 4.27 10.34
CA GLU A 104 -8.12 3.46 9.57
C GLU A 104 -7.69 3.20 8.14
N ARG A 105 -7.07 4.19 7.47
CA ARG A 105 -6.88 4.08 6.03
C ARG A 105 -5.70 4.89 5.54
N ILE A 106 -4.97 4.31 4.60
CA ILE A 106 -3.91 5.00 3.85
C ILE A 106 -4.14 4.71 2.38
N VAL A 107 -4.11 5.75 1.55
CA VAL A 107 -4.16 5.59 0.10
C VAL A 107 -2.95 6.30 -0.49
N TYR A 108 -2.22 5.63 -1.36
CA TYR A 108 -1.11 6.26 -2.07
C TYR A 108 -0.99 5.74 -3.49
N ASP A 109 -0.38 6.54 -4.34
CA ASP A 109 -0.09 6.17 -5.72
C ASP A 109 1.39 5.86 -5.86
N HIS A 110 1.70 4.74 -6.49
CA HIS A 110 3.06 4.40 -6.89
C HIS A 110 3.28 5.01 -8.26
N VAL A 111 4.23 5.94 -8.37
CA VAL A 111 4.39 6.72 -9.59
C VAL A 111 5.68 6.43 -10.33
N SER A 112 6.60 5.64 -9.74
CA SER A 112 7.81 5.19 -10.44
C SER A 112 7.59 3.75 -10.87
N GLY A 113 8.04 3.36 -12.06
CA GLY A 113 7.84 2.01 -12.53
C GLY A 113 6.37 1.73 -12.84
N PRO A 114 5.90 0.49 -12.73
CA PRO A 114 4.50 0.20 -13.09
C PRO A 114 3.54 0.92 -12.14
N PRO A 115 2.75 1.86 -12.64
CA PRO A 115 1.91 2.67 -11.75
C PRO A 115 0.72 1.89 -11.21
N HIS A 116 0.40 2.15 -9.95
CA HIS A 116 -0.78 1.57 -9.32
C HIS A 116 -1.20 2.41 -8.14
N ARG A 117 -2.45 2.23 -7.72
CA ARG A 117 -2.96 2.84 -6.50
C ARG A 117 -3.06 1.78 -5.42
N MET A 118 -2.54 2.10 -4.26
CA MET A 118 -2.58 1.21 -3.11
C MET A 118 -3.54 1.77 -2.08
N THR A 119 -4.48 0.94 -1.63
CA THR A 119 -5.35 1.26 -0.52
C THR A 119 -5.09 0.26 0.60
N VAL A 120 -4.81 0.76 1.78
CA VAL A 120 -4.57 -0.07 2.96
C VAL A 120 -5.62 0.28 4.01
N LEU A 121 -6.39 -0.71 4.41
CA LEU A 121 -7.42 -0.54 5.45
C LEU A 121 -6.99 -1.28 6.70
N PHE A 122 -7.20 -0.63 7.85
CA PHE A 122 -6.85 -1.17 9.15
C PHE A 122 -8.13 -1.30 9.96
N ALA A 123 -8.64 -2.51 10.10
CA ALA A 123 -9.88 -2.76 10.81
C ALA A 123 -9.59 -3.45 12.13
N GLU A 124 -10.23 -2.98 13.19
CA GLU A 124 -10.08 -3.63 14.49
C GLU A 124 -10.97 -4.84 14.59
N LYS A 125 -10.40 -5.95 15.08
CA LYS A 125 -11.15 -7.18 15.31
C LYS A 125 -10.68 -7.83 16.61
N ASP A 126 -11.47 -7.69 17.66
CA ASP A 126 -11.22 -8.34 18.96
C ASP A 126 -9.81 -8.03 19.49
N GLY A 127 -9.43 -6.76 19.42
CA GLY A 127 -8.11 -6.32 19.91
C GLY A 127 -6.99 -6.55 18.95
N LYS A 128 -7.28 -7.17 17.81
CA LYS A 128 -6.30 -7.39 16.73
C LYS A 128 -6.60 -6.47 15.58
N THR A 129 -5.74 -6.50 14.57
CA THR A 129 -5.91 -5.66 13.39
C THR A 129 -5.98 -6.52 12.15
N GLU A 130 -7.04 -6.34 11.37
CA GLU A 130 -7.11 -6.94 10.03
C GLU A 130 -6.71 -5.88 9.03
N ILE A 131 -5.63 -6.15 8.30
CA ILE A 131 -5.19 -5.29 7.21
C ILE A 131 -5.73 -5.84 5.91
N SER A 132 -6.33 -4.97 5.10
CA SER A 132 -6.73 -5.28 3.74
C SER A 132 -5.93 -4.38 2.81
N VAL A 133 -5.21 -5.00 1.88
CA VAL A 133 -4.39 -4.28 0.91
C VAL A 133 -4.99 -4.49 -0.47
N ARG A 134 -5.11 -3.41 -1.22
CA ARG A 134 -5.68 -3.47 -2.55
C ARG A 134 -4.85 -2.61 -3.49
N MET A 135 -4.22 -3.27 -4.47
CA MET A 135 -3.44 -2.60 -5.51
C MET A 135 -4.27 -2.57 -6.77
N ILE A 136 -4.51 -1.39 -7.32
CA ILE A 136 -5.31 -1.25 -8.54
C ILE A 136 -4.39 -0.73 -9.65
N PHE A 137 -4.27 -1.50 -10.73
CA PHE A 137 -3.45 -1.15 -11.88
C PHE A 137 -4.30 -0.50 -12.97
N ALA A 138 -3.66 0.15 -13.93
CA ALA A 138 -4.38 0.84 -14.99
C ALA A 138 -5.12 -0.14 -15.91
N THR A 139 -4.55 -1.31 -16.14
CA THR A 139 -5.15 -2.32 -17.02
C THR A 139 -4.93 -3.71 -16.46
N ALA A 140 -5.72 -4.66 -16.93
CA ALA A 140 -5.54 -6.06 -16.58
C ALA A 140 -4.20 -6.59 -17.11
N GLU A 141 -3.80 -6.14 -18.29
CA GLU A 141 -2.51 -6.55 -18.85
C GLU A 141 -1.35 -6.10 -17.99
N LEU A 142 -1.41 -4.89 -17.46
CA LEU A 142 -0.36 -4.39 -16.59
C LEU A 142 -0.30 -5.21 -15.30
N ARG A 143 -1.47 -5.52 -14.74
CA ARG A 143 -1.53 -6.37 -13.55
C ARG A 143 -0.86 -7.72 -13.79
N GLU A 144 -1.21 -8.35 -14.92
CA GLU A 144 -0.63 -9.66 -15.25
C GLU A 144 0.88 -9.57 -15.43
N ALA A 145 1.34 -8.53 -16.08
CA ALA A 145 2.78 -8.33 -16.29
C ALA A 145 3.52 -8.15 -14.97
N VAL A 146 2.96 -7.36 -14.06
CA VAL A 146 3.60 -7.11 -12.77
C VAL A 146 3.66 -8.38 -11.94
N ILE A 147 2.59 -9.16 -11.93
CA ILE A 147 2.58 -10.43 -11.20
C ILE A 147 3.60 -11.39 -11.79
N ARG A 148 3.65 -11.49 -13.12
CA ARG A 148 4.50 -12.45 -13.80
C ARG A 148 5.98 -12.06 -13.72
N GLU A 149 6.29 -10.79 -13.97
CA GLU A 149 7.68 -10.35 -14.10
C GLU A 149 8.30 -9.94 -12.77
N PHE A 150 7.51 -9.42 -11.85
CA PHE A 150 8.03 -8.94 -10.58
C PHE A 150 7.56 -9.78 -9.40
N HIS A 151 6.77 -10.84 -9.65
CA HIS A 151 6.29 -11.73 -8.59
C HIS A 151 5.57 -10.96 -7.48
N ALA A 152 4.71 -10.01 -7.90
CA ALA A 152 4.10 -9.08 -6.96
C ALA A 152 3.25 -9.75 -5.89
N SER A 153 2.53 -10.84 -6.25
CA SER A 153 1.71 -11.53 -5.26
C SER A 153 2.55 -12.12 -4.14
N GLU A 154 3.64 -12.78 -4.51
CA GLU A 154 4.51 -13.37 -3.52
C GLU A 154 5.24 -12.30 -2.72
N GLY A 155 5.68 -11.23 -3.40
CA GLY A 155 6.34 -10.12 -2.74
C GLY A 155 5.46 -9.47 -1.70
N LEU A 156 4.17 -9.30 -2.01
CA LEU A 156 3.25 -8.71 -1.06
C LEU A 156 3.09 -9.59 0.18
N LYS A 157 2.96 -10.91 -0.02
CA LYS A 157 2.86 -11.83 1.11
C LYS A 157 4.11 -11.76 1.99
N GLN A 158 5.28 -11.75 1.39
CA GLN A 158 6.53 -11.69 2.13
C GLN A 158 6.65 -10.38 2.90
N THR A 159 6.25 -9.28 2.28
CA THR A 159 6.28 -7.99 2.94
C THR A 159 5.39 -7.98 4.18
N LEU A 160 4.18 -8.52 4.06
CA LEU A 160 3.27 -8.59 5.20
C LEU A 160 3.77 -9.55 6.28
N ASN A 161 4.44 -10.64 5.88
CA ASN A 161 5.07 -11.52 6.85
C ASN A 161 6.14 -10.79 7.65
N ARG A 162 6.93 -9.96 6.98
CA ARG A 162 7.98 -9.19 7.66
C ARG A 162 7.39 -8.18 8.63
N LEU A 163 6.25 -7.57 8.25
CA LEU A 163 5.54 -6.67 9.17
C LEU A 163 5.14 -7.43 10.43
N GLY A 164 4.59 -8.63 10.26
CA GLY A 164 4.22 -9.45 11.41
C GLY A 164 5.40 -9.79 12.29
N ASP A 165 6.56 -10.10 11.68
CA ASP A 165 7.76 -10.40 12.44
C ASP A 165 8.21 -9.20 13.26
N GLU A 166 8.16 -8.00 12.69
CA GLU A 166 8.54 -6.80 13.43
C GLU A 166 7.58 -6.47 14.55
N LEU A 167 6.27 -6.68 14.31
CA LEU A 167 5.28 -6.48 15.36
C LEU A 167 5.51 -7.42 16.53
N ALA A 168 5.92 -8.66 16.25
CA ALA A 168 6.15 -9.65 17.30
C ALA A 168 7.34 -9.29 18.17
N LYS A 169 8.25 -8.43 17.69
CA LYS A 169 9.41 -8.01 18.48
C LYS A 169 9.09 -6.85 19.43
N LEU A 170 7.95 -6.22 19.27
CA LEU A 170 7.57 -5.08 20.12
C LEU A 170 6.95 -5.56 21.39
N PRO A 171 7.13 -4.81 22.51
CA PRO A 171 6.57 -5.20 23.81
C PRO A 171 5.06 -5.11 23.85
#